data_6a808eba08f750a19f44ae53fab4355b
#
_entry.id   6a808eba08f750a19f44ae53fab4355b
#
_cell.length_a   1.000
_cell.length_b   1.000
_cell.length_c   1.000
_cell.angle_alpha   90.00
_cell.angle_beta   90.00
_cell.angle_gamma   90.00
#
_symmetry.space_group_name_H-M   'P 1'
#
loop_
_entity.id
_entity.type
_entity.pdbx_description
1 polymer ?
#
loop_
_entity_poly.entity_id
_entity_poly.type
_entity_poly.pdbx_seq_one_letter_code
_entity_poly.pdbx_strand_id
1 'polypeptide(L)'
;MKLAWPFYLAWKHLFPTGRGFSFFSLLAVFGVALGVNVMIVVIVFMKGFQHKFREDAIAVTGHARAYPNGPASFSEDASWQSALARLEALPETESAAPVLTDYVLLSAHDQPVAPLLIGFDPERADATLPLPELIEEAYREALRSDLDVTPLPNMDDVVDGVALLSEQLATLLGVRPAQAQRVMPEEPDDNVNASAARVTIRRLDPFVSSGLWGLRFDDAESYRLIGPEGEPWEILHHLQDGPADNGEGVPIFAVSPDGPPFEANQTVLFHVSESSTVQLYSAGMLQKAGEEELLPPREARVGGVFKVPPQQTTLPAEIALAPLSFAQEICGMEDQVHFLQIRFAPETVRRDSDLLATTKKAEKALGKNWFARPWIAEADWLFTLLKFEEHLMILIMVPIGLVAAFAIAIALMTSVLRKTREIGLLTAMGANRTSVGAVFCFQGFVIGLLGTLAGWGMALLFIRYRENLMNFIVQNVAGEDGTGAVVEFYDFHGLVVPYPWQSPETLEVFLLFGLFAVIIATLAGLLPAWKAARLKPAEALRSE
;
A
#
# COMPACT_ATOMS: atom_id res chain seq x y z
N MET A 1 -13.84 -11.57 -56.27
CA MET A 1 -14.69 -12.66 -55.75
C MET A 1 -13.96 -13.94 -55.34
N LYS A 2 -12.64 -14.14 -55.59
CA LYS A 2 -11.93 -15.39 -55.24
C LYS A 2 -11.52 -15.53 -53.77
N LEU A 3 -11.63 -14.48 -52.98
CA LEU A 3 -11.20 -14.48 -51.56
C LEU A 3 -12.33 -14.78 -50.55
N ALA A 4 -13.58 -14.73 -50.99
CA ALA A 4 -14.74 -14.81 -50.05
C ALA A 4 -15.12 -16.24 -49.62
N TRP A 5 -14.92 -17.28 -50.45
CA TRP A 5 -15.38 -18.61 -50.12
C TRP A 5 -14.61 -19.33 -48.99
N PRO A 6 -13.27 -19.18 -48.83
CA PRO A 6 -12.58 -19.81 -47.69
C PRO A 6 -13.04 -19.26 -46.35
N PHE A 7 -13.29 -17.95 -46.27
CA PHE A 7 -13.79 -17.31 -45.04
C PHE A 7 -15.22 -17.74 -44.70
N TYR A 8 -16.10 -17.83 -45.72
CA TYR A 8 -17.46 -18.32 -45.53
C TYR A 8 -17.47 -19.79 -45.06
N LEU A 9 -16.62 -20.63 -45.65
CA LEU A 9 -16.52 -22.03 -45.26
C LEU A 9 -15.94 -22.19 -43.86
N ALA A 10 -14.91 -21.41 -43.48
CA ALA A 10 -14.34 -21.39 -42.14
C ALA A 10 -15.40 -21.02 -41.10
N TRP A 11 -16.19 -19.99 -41.37
CA TRP A 11 -17.30 -19.56 -40.52
C TRP A 11 -18.36 -20.66 -40.36
N LYS A 12 -18.79 -21.28 -41.46
CA LYS A 12 -19.76 -22.37 -41.44
C LYS A 12 -19.25 -23.64 -40.74
N HIS A 13 -17.94 -23.85 -40.71
CA HIS A 13 -17.32 -24.94 -39.99
C HIS A 13 -17.28 -24.69 -38.46
N LEU A 14 -17.11 -23.45 -38.05
CA LEU A 14 -17.18 -23.06 -36.64
C LEU A 14 -18.62 -23.05 -36.10
N PHE A 15 -19.56 -22.59 -36.93
CA PHE A 15 -21.00 -22.48 -36.62
C PHE A 15 -21.82 -23.36 -37.57
N PRO A 16 -21.87 -24.68 -37.38
CA PRO A 16 -22.72 -25.54 -38.19
C PRO A 16 -24.20 -25.16 -38.01
N THR A 17 -24.88 -24.95 -39.16
CA THR A 17 -26.28 -24.48 -39.21
C THR A 17 -27.20 -25.30 -38.28
N GLY A 18 -27.79 -24.65 -37.32
CA GLY A 18 -28.81 -25.20 -36.39
C GLY A 18 -28.32 -25.80 -35.10
N ARG A 19 -27.02 -25.87 -34.79
CA ARG A 19 -26.47 -26.54 -33.57
C ARG A 19 -25.29 -25.82 -32.95
N GLY A 20 -25.26 -24.52 -32.79
CA GLY A 20 -24.25 -23.82 -32.02
C GLY A 20 -22.78 -24.18 -32.38
N PHE A 21 -21.85 -23.82 -31.52
CA PHE A 21 -20.42 -24.14 -31.66
C PHE A 21 -20.16 -25.66 -31.67
N SER A 22 -19.22 -26.11 -32.52
CA SER A 22 -18.64 -27.45 -32.36
C SER A 22 -17.96 -27.58 -31.00
N PHE A 23 -18.19 -28.69 -30.29
CA PHE A 23 -17.61 -28.93 -28.95
C PHE A 23 -16.10 -28.69 -28.93
N PHE A 24 -15.36 -29.16 -29.93
CA PHE A 24 -13.91 -28.96 -30.01
C PHE A 24 -13.52 -27.48 -30.23
N SER A 25 -14.31 -26.76 -31.03
CA SER A 25 -14.07 -25.32 -31.20
C SER A 25 -14.38 -24.54 -29.95
N LEU A 26 -15.42 -24.91 -29.21
CA LEU A 26 -15.75 -24.30 -27.90
C LEU A 26 -14.62 -24.55 -26.87
N LEU A 27 -14.13 -25.80 -26.81
CA LEU A 27 -13.02 -26.15 -25.91
C LEU A 27 -11.74 -25.36 -26.26
N ALA A 28 -11.45 -25.16 -27.55
CA ALA A 28 -10.32 -24.36 -28.00
C ALA A 28 -10.48 -22.88 -27.62
N VAL A 29 -11.67 -22.30 -27.84
CA VAL A 29 -11.98 -20.91 -27.43
C VAL A 29 -11.82 -20.75 -25.91
N PHE A 30 -12.34 -21.70 -25.13
CA PHE A 30 -12.21 -21.69 -23.67
C PHE A 30 -10.75 -21.81 -23.21
N GLY A 31 -9.94 -22.68 -23.85
CA GLY A 31 -8.51 -22.80 -23.56
C GLY A 31 -7.74 -21.50 -23.82
N VAL A 32 -8.02 -20.81 -24.95
CA VAL A 32 -7.44 -19.49 -25.22
C VAL A 32 -7.92 -18.46 -24.21
N ALA A 33 -9.22 -18.43 -23.90
CA ALA A 33 -9.80 -17.49 -22.94
C ALA A 33 -9.16 -17.64 -21.56
N LEU A 34 -9.00 -18.87 -21.09
CA LEU A 34 -8.34 -19.16 -19.81
C LEU A 34 -6.88 -18.73 -19.82
N GLY A 35 -6.13 -19.05 -20.89
CA GLY A 35 -4.74 -18.65 -21.04
C GLY A 35 -4.56 -17.13 -21.03
N VAL A 36 -5.37 -16.41 -21.81
CA VAL A 36 -5.36 -14.94 -21.86
C VAL A 36 -5.76 -14.34 -20.52
N ASN A 37 -6.81 -14.89 -19.87
CA ASN A 37 -7.23 -14.44 -18.55
C ASN A 37 -6.10 -14.56 -17.52
N VAL A 38 -5.46 -15.73 -17.42
CA VAL A 38 -4.37 -15.96 -16.45
C VAL A 38 -3.20 -15.01 -16.72
N MET A 39 -2.78 -14.86 -17.99
CA MET A 39 -1.68 -13.95 -18.34
C MET A 39 -1.99 -12.50 -17.93
N ILE A 40 -3.17 -12.00 -18.26
CA ILE A 40 -3.57 -10.63 -17.93
C ILE A 40 -3.65 -10.44 -16.42
N VAL A 41 -4.34 -11.33 -15.71
CA VAL A 41 -4.53 -11.23 -14.28
C VAL A 41 -3.18 -11.18 -13.56
N VAL A 42 -2.27 -12.13 -13.85
CA VAL A 42 -0.96 -12.19 -13.20
C VAL A 42 -0.16 -10.91 -13.42
N ILE A 43 -0.06 -10.43 -14.67
CA ILE A 43 0.74 -9.22 -14.96
C ILE A 43 0.10 -7.95 -14.40
N VAL A 44 -1.22 -7.82 -14.46
CA VAL A 44 -1.91 -6.63 -13.94
C VAL A 44 -1.82 -6.58 -12.41
N PHE A 45 -1.91 -7.74 -11.74
CA PHE A 45 -1.67 -7.80 -10.29
C PHE A 45 -0.23 -7.44 -9.92
N MET A 46 0.75 -7.98 -10.66
CA MET A 46 2.15 -7.65 -10.43
C MET A 46 2.44 -6.17 -10.59
N LYS A 47 1.90 -5.54 -11.65
CA LYS A 47 2.01 -4.09 -11.84
C LYS A 47 1.32 -3.30 -10.73
N GLY A 48 0.14 -3.74 -10.28
CA GLY A 48 -0.54 -3.14 -9.13
C GLY A 48 0.30 -3.21 -7.87
N PHE A 49 0.90 -4.36 -7.60
CA PHE A 49 1.81 -4.55 -6.47
C PHE A 49 3.05 -3.64 -6.55
N GLN A 50 3.71 -3.59 -7.71
CA GLN A 50 4.85 -2.69 -7.94
C GLN A 50 4.47 -1.22 -7.74
N HIS A 51 3.28 -0.82 -8.19
CA HIS A 51 2.79 0.55 -8.02
C HIS A 51 2.55 0.89 -6.55
N LYS A 52 1.82 0.02 -5.83
CA LYS A 52 1.58 0.18 -4.39
C LYS A 52 2.87 0.20 -3.60
N PHE A 53 3.77 -0.74 -3.88
CA PHE A 53 5.09 -0.77 -3.25
C PHE A 53 5.87 0.53 -3.48
N ARG A 54 5.81 1.10 -4.70
CA ARG A 54 6.45 2.37 -5.00
C ARG A 54 5.83 3.52 -4.20
N GLU A 55 4.50 3.59 -4.11
CA GLU A 55 3.80 4.61 -3.32
C GLU A 55 4.19 4.52 -1.83
N ASP A 56 4.15 3.32 -1.27
CA ASP A 56 4.49 3.08 0.14
C ASP A 56 5.97 3.39 0.42
N ALA A 57 6.88 3.01 -0.47
CA ALA A 57 8.29 3.36 -0.34
C ALA A 57 8.52 4.87 -0.37
N ILE A 58 7.90 5.60 -1.32
CA ILE A 58 8.00 7.06 -1.40
C ILE A 58 7.37 7.73 -0.18
N ALA A 59 6.27 7.19 0.34
CA ALA A 59 5.63 7.71 1.54
C ALA A 59 6.60 7.76 2.73
N VAL A 60 7.45 6.75 2.87
CA VAL A 60 8.42 6.63 3.98
C VAL A 60 9.76 7.28 3.68
N THR A 61 10.31 7.08 2.48
CA THR A 61 11.68 7.53 2.16
C THR A 61 11.73 8.88 1.48
N GLY A 62 10.60 9.45 1.10
CA GLY A 62 10.53 10.59 0.20
C GLY A 62 10.94 10.22 -1.24
N HIS A 63 11.03 11.22 -2.11
CA HIS A 63 11.46 11.02 -3.50
C HIS A 63 12.98 10.94 -3.64
N ALA A 64 13.72 11.63 -2.76
CA ALA A 64 15.18 11.63 -2.72
C ALA A 64 15.68 11.94 -1.31
N ARG A 65 16.93 11.57 -1.05
CA ARG A 65 17.66 11.92 0.16
C ARG A 65 18.94 12.64 -0.20
N ALA A 66 19.23 13.71 0.52
CA ALA A 66 20.49 14.44 0.39
C ALA A 66 21.38 14.16 1.60
N TYR A 67 22.60 13.70 1.35
CA TYR A 67 23.58 13.33 2.35
C TYR A 67 24.73 14.34 2.36
N PRO A 68 25.29 14.66 3.53
CA PRO A 68 26.48 15.50 3.61
C PRO A 68 27.71 14.76 3.04
N ASN A 69 28.54 15.49 2.30
CA ASN A 69 29.83 15.02 1.78
C ASN A 69 30.94 15.17 2.85
N GLY A 70 31.13 14.14 3.65
CA GLY A 70 32.10 14.13 4.74
C GLY A 70 31.52 14.62 6.08
N PRO A 71 32.34 14.75 7.14
CA PRO A 71 31.86 15.24 8.43
C PRO A 71 31.32 16.66 8.25
N ALA A 72 30.01 16.81 8.41
CA ALA A 72 29.22 17.99 8.06
C ALA A 72 29.48 19.26 8.92
N SER A 73 30.62 19.38 9.56
CA SER A 73 30.81 20.24 10.73
C SER A 73 31.58 21.54 10.51
N PHE A 74 31.93 21.99 9.29
CA PHE A 74 33.04 22.97 9.26
C PHE A 74 32.82 24.27 8.48
N SER A 75 31.63 24.57 7.96
CA SER A 75 31.32 25.91 7.45
C SER A 75 29.83 26.22 7.55
N GLU A 76 29.47 27.48 7.79
CA GLU A 76 28.06 27.92 7.80
C GLU A 76 27.33 27.56 6.48
N ASP A 77 28.05 27.51 5.36
CA ASP A 77 27.53 27.08 4.06
C ASP A 77 27.29 25.57 3.94
N ALA A 78 27.84 24.80 4.86
CA ALA A 78 27.67 23.32 4.91
C ALA A 78 26.59 22.89 5.93
N SER A 79 26.03 23.82 6.69
CA SER A 79 24.98 23.52 7.66
C SER A 79 23.75 22.92 6.97
N TRP A 80 23.08 21.98 7.63
CA TRP A 80 21.87 21.39 7.09
C TRP A 80 20.73 22.42 6.94
N GLN A 81 20.68 23.45 7.80
CA GLN A 81 19.71 24.54 7.72
C GLN A 81 19.88 25.32 6.40
N SER A 82 21.12 25.65 6.02
CA SER A 82 21.39 26.34 4.76
C SER A 82 21.11 25.46 3.53
N ALA A 83 21.35 24.16 3.64
CA ALA A 83 21.03 23.18 2.61
C ALA A 83 19.51 23.03 2.45
N LEU A 84 18.79 22.95 3.55
CA LEU A 84 17.32 22.89 3.59
C LEU A 84 16.70 24.13 2.91
N ALA A 85 17.15 25.33 3.28
CA ALA A 85 16.66 26.57 2.66
C ALA A 85 16.90 26.61 1.14
N ARG A 86 18.02 26.04 0.66
CA ARG A 86 18.30 25.92 -0.79
C ARG A 86 17.38 24.93 -1.49
N LEU A 87 16.99 23.84 -0.83
CA LEU A 87 16.02 22.88 -1.35
C LEU A 87 14.61 23.47 -1.43
N GLU A 88 14.19 24.18 -0.39
CA GLU A 88 12.88 24.85 -0.34
C GLU A 88 12.74 25.99 -1.37
N ALA A 89 13.85 26.60 -1.76
CA ALA A 89 13.86 27.60 -2.83
C ALA A 89 13.68 27.03 -4.24
N LEU A 90 13.76 25.69 -4.41
CA LEU A 90 13.55 25.05 -5.71
C LEU A 90 12.06 24.87 -5.99
N PRO A 91 11.56 25.30 -7.16
CA PRO A 91 10.14 25.18 -7.50
C PRO A 91 9.66 23.71 -7.65
N GLU A 92 10.60 22.78 -7.86
CA GLU A 92 10.33 21.36 -7.96
C GLU A 92 10.19 20.67 -6.60
N THR A 93 10.62 21.32 -5.51
CA THR A 93 10.53 20.76 -4.15
C THR A 93 9.18 21.13 -3.53
N GLU A 94 8.43 20.14 -3.14
CA GLU A 94 7.18 20.30 -2.39
C GLU A 94 7.47 20.52 -0.90
N SER A 95 8.34 19.67 -0.34
CA SER A 95 8.77 19.77 1.04
C SER A 95 10.14 19.10 1.25
N ALA A 96 10.84 19.52 2.29
CA ALA A 96 12.07 18.89 2.72
C ALA A 96 12.17 18.91 4.25
N ALA A 97 12.77 17.86 4.84
CA ALA A 97 12.93 17.75 6.28
C ALA A 97 14.28 17.15 6.66
N PRO A 98 14.88 17.61 7.77
CA PRO A 98 16.06 16.99 8.35
C PRO A 98 15.68 15.68 9.04
N VAL A 99 16.49 14.64 8.89
CA VAL A 99 16.26 13.32 9.50
C VAL A 99 17.56 12.80 10.12
N LEU A 100 17.43 12.29 11.32
CA LEU A 100 18.46 11.55 12.02
C LEU A 100 17.99 10.11 12.21
N THR A 101 18.81 9.12 11.94
CA THR A 101 18.46 7.71 12.14
C THR A 101 19.59 6.98 12.86
N ASP A 102 19.30 6.29 13.94
CA ASP A 102 20.31 5.47 14.65
C ASP A 102 19.63 4.29 15.35
N TYR A 103 20.37 3.23 15.61
CA TYR A 103 19.89 2.15 16.45
C TYR A 103 20.16 2.48 17.92
N VAL A 104 19.09 2.49 18.72
CA VAL A 104 19.17 2.77 20.15
C VAL A 104 18.71 1.55 20.94
N LEU A 105 19.23 1.39 22.15
CA LEU A 105 18.67 0.44 23.10
C LEU A 105 17.52 1.10 23.83
N LEU A 106 16.33 0.55 23.69
CA LEU A 106 15.12 1.00 24.34
C LEU A 106 14.66 -0.06 25.33
N SER A 107 14.37 0.33 26.55
CA SER A 107 13.98 -0.58 27.62
C SER A 107 12.73 -0.11 28.33
N ALA A 108 11.81 -1.03 28.59
CA ALA A 108 10.68 -0.86 29.49
C ALA A 108 10.45 -2.20 30.22
N HIS A 109 10.07 -2.16 31.48
CA HIS A 109 9.79 -3.36 32.29
C HIS A 109 10.92 -4.41 32.24
N ASP A 110 12.19 -3.95 32.27
CA ASP A 110 13.39 -4.80 32.14
C ASP A 110 13.50 -5.60 30.83
N GLN A 111 12.80 -5.20 29.80
CA GLN A 111 12.89 -5.79 28.46
C GLN A 111 13.63 -4.84 27.51
N PRO A 112 14.90 -5.14 27.16
CA PRO A 112 15.64 -4.33 26.19
C PRO A 112 15.33 -4.76 24.76
N VAL A 113 15.07 -3.79 23.90
CA VAL A 113 14.90 -3.96 22.43
C VAL A 113 15.79 -2.93 21.74
N ALA A 114 16.28 -3.23 20.55
CA ALA A 114 17.12 -2.33 19.76
C ALA A 114 16.38 -1.81 18.53
N PRO A 115 15.41 -0.91 18.65
CA PRO A 115 14.69 -0.34 17.52
C PRO A 115 15.55 0.67 16.76
N LEU A 116 15.12 0.96 15.52
CA LEU A 116 15.58 2.11 14.77
C LEU A 116 14.92 3.38 15.33
N LEU A 117 15.72 4.28 15.89
CA LEU A 117 15.28 5.63 16.25
C LEU A 117 15.33 6.52 15.00
N ILE A 118 14.24 7.21 14.73
CA ILE A 118 14.17 8.25 13.70
C ILE A 118 13.85 9.58 14.38
N GLY A 119 14.82 10.49 14.35
CA GLY A 119 14.64 11.88 14.78
C GLY A 119 14.07 12.69 13.60
N PHE A 120 12.95 13.35 13.84
CA PHE A 120 12.24 14.15 12.85
C PHE A 120 11.86 15.52 13.41
N ASP A 121 11.62 16.48 12.52
CA ASP A 121 11.10 17.80 12.87
C ASP A 121 9.55 17.73 12.92
N PRO A 122 8.91 17.92 14.09
CA PRO A 122 7.46 17.86 14.21
C PRO A 122 6.72 18.85 13.31
N GLU A 123 7.27 20.06 13.10
CA GLU A 123 6.69 21.07 12.20
C GLU A 123 6.71 20.64 10.72
N ARG A 124 7.55 19.64 10.38
CA ARG A 124 7.77 19.10 9.04
C ARG A 124 7.50 17.59 8.97
N ALA A 125 6.64 17.09 9.87
CA ALA A 125 6.34 15.66 9.99
C ALA A 125 5.87 15.05 8.66
N ASP A 126 5.02 15.75 7.91
CA ASP A 126 4.50 15.29 6.62
C ASP A 126 5.58 15.11 5.54
N ALA A 127 6.70 15.83 5.66
CA ALA A 127 7.84 15.67 4.77
C ALA A 127 8.66 14.41 5.10
N THR A 128 8.62 13.95 6.36
CA THR A 128 9.38 12.80 6.84
C THR A 128 8.59 11.50 6.69
N LEU A 129 7.40 11.45 7.26
CA LEU A 129 6.52 10.27 7.26
C LEU A 129 5.06 10.75 7.18
N PRO A 130 4.14 10.00 6.60
CA PRO A 130 2.71 10.29 6.66
C PRO A 130 2.16 9.89 8.04
N LEU A 131 2.74 10.45 9.12
CA LEU A 131 2.46 10.09 10.50
C LEU A 131 0.98 10.20 10.87
N PRO A 132 0.24 11.26 10.49
CA PRO A 132 -1.17 11.36 10.83
C PRO A 132 -1.98 10.16 10.32
N GLU A 133 -1.73 9.70 9.09
CA GLU A 133 -2.43 8.57 8.50
C GLU A 133 -2.07 7.24 9.18
N LEU A 134 -0.78 7.03 9.47
CA LEU A 134 -0.29 5.81 10.14
C LEU A 134 -0.79 5.70 11.58
N ILE A 135 -0.88 6.82 12.28
CA ILE A 135 -1.44 6.89 13.63
C ILE A 135 -2.95 6.66 13.58
N GLU A 136 -3.67 7.31 12.67
CA GLU A 136 -5.12 7.15 12.53
C GLU A 136 -5.50 5.69 12.24
N GLU A 137 -4.72 4.98 11.43
CA GLU A 137 -4.95 3.56 11.15
C GLU A 137 -4.82 2.69 12.40
N ALA A 138 -3.77 2.87 13.19
CA ALA A 138 -3.57 2.15 14.45
C ALA A 138 -4.71 2.41 15.45
N TYR A 139 -5.17 3.66 15.55
CA TYR A 139 -6.28 4.02 16.45
C TYR A 139 -7.64 3.53 15.96
N ARG A 140 -7.91 3.48 14.66
CA ARG A 140 -9.15 2.88 14.12
C ARG A 140 -9.28 1.41 14.49
N GLU A 141 -8.19 0.68 14.55
CA GLU A 141 -8.19 -0.73 14.94
C GLU A 141 -8.44 -0.88 16.43
N ALA A 142 -7.83 -0.03 17.25
CA ALA A 142 -8.09 0.02 18.69
C ALA A 142 -9.54 0.41 19.02
N LEU A 143 -10.15 1.34 18.26
CA LEU A 143 -11.57 1.73 18.39
C LEU A 143 -12.55 0.58 18.15
N ARG A 144 -12.19 -0.43 17.34
CA ARG A 144 -13.04 -1.62 17.12
C ARG A 144 -13.10 -2.56 18.32
N SER A 145 -12.25 -2.38 19.30
CA SER A 145 -12.14 -3.22 20.50
C SER A 145 -12.93 -2.74 21.71
N ASP A 146 -13.97 -1.91 21.55
CA ASP A 146 -14.89 -1.45 22.63
C ASP A 146 -14.25 -0.63 23.76
N LEU A 147 -13.06 -0.06 23.57
CA LEU A 147 -12.48 0.91 24.47
C LEU A 147 -12.91 2.32 24.05
N ASP A 148 -13.36 3.14 25.01
CA ASP A 148 -13.49 4.60 24.81
C ASP A 148 -12.08 5.17 24.55
N VAL A 149 -11.74 5.26 23.28
CA VAL A 149 -10.37 5.56 22.85
C VAL A 149 -10.16 7.07 22.90
N THR A 150 -9.02 7.43 23.44
CA THR A 150 -8.46 8.76 23.40
C THR A 150 -8.30 9.29 21.97
N PRO A 151 -8.42 10.60 21.79
CA PRO A 151 -8.14 11.23 20.51
C PRO A 151 -6.72 10.93 20.04
N LEU A 152 -6.53 10.99 18.72
CA LEU A 152 -5.22 10.87 18.09
C LEU A 152 -4.22 11.81 18.74
N PRO A 153 -2.96 11.37 18.99
CA PRO A 153 -1.93 12.28 19.45
C PRO A 153 -1.75 13.41 18.42
N ASN A 154 -1.71 14.64 18.93
CA ASN A 154 -1.41 15.79 18.09
C ASN A 154 0.10 15.85 17.86
N MET A 155 0.56 16.22 16.66
CA MET A 155 1.98 16.40 16.38
C MET A 155 2.59 17.53 17.24
N ASP A 156 1.80 18.51 17.65
CA ASP A 156 2.21 19.55 18.58
C ASP A 156 2.58 19.02 19.98
N ASP A 157 2.12 17.81 20.33
CA ASP A 157 2.44 17.15 21.60
C ASP A 157 3.73 16.33 21.54
N VAL A 158 4.32 16.20 20.37
CA VAL A 158 5.59 15.50 20.16
C VAL A 158 6.73 16.46 20.44
N VAL A 159 6.96 16.68 21.72
CA VAL A 159 8.03 17.56 22.27
C VAL A 159 9.18 16.72 22.81
N ASP A 160 10.24 17.40 23.27
CA ASP A 160 11.38 16.73 23.90
C ASP A 160 10.92 15.85 25.09
N GLY A 161 11.40 14.62 25.12
CA GLY A 161 10.98 13.63 26.12
C GLY A 161 9.71 12.83 25.73
N VAL A 162 9.22 12.98 24.49
CA VAL A 162 8.12 12.17 23.95
C VAL A 162 8.62 11.30 22.80
N ALA A 163 8.20 10.03 22.78
CA ALA A 163 8.48 9.10 21.69
C ALA A 163 7.18 8.51 21.13
N LEU A 164 7.09 8.40 19.80
CA LEU A 164 6.06 7.60 19.12
C LEU A 164 6.66 6.24 18.79
N LEU A 165 5.92 5.17 19.05
CA LEU A 165 6.42 3.81 18.86
C LEU A 165 5.61 3.08 17.80
N SER A 166 6.27 2.23 17.00
CA SER A 166 5.53 1.30 16.16
C SER A 166 4.71 0.33 17.02
N GLU A 167 3.56 -0.11 16.51
CA GLU A 167 2.66 -1.04 17.20
C GLU A 167 3.38 -2.31 17.66
N GLN A 168 4.27 -2.85 16.81
CA GLN A 168 5.06 -4.02 17.12
C GLN A 168 6.03 -3.76 18.27
N LEU A 169 6.73 -2.63 18.26
CA LEU A 169 7.63 -2.23 19.34
C LEU A 169 6.88 -1.99 20.65
N ALA A 170 5.75 -1.29 20.60
CA ALA A 170 4.90 -1.04 21.76
C ALA A 170 4.37 -2.34 22.39
N THR A 171 3.97 -3.30 21.55
CA THR A 171 3.52 -4.63 22.00
C THR A 171 4.65 -5.43 22.62
N LEU A 172 5.84 -5.45 22.00
CA LEU A 172 7.02 -6.15 22.55
C LEU A 172 7.42 -5.62 23.92
N LEU A 173 7.35 -4.32 24.14
CA LEU A 173 7.70 -3.67 25.40
C LEU A 173 6.56 -3.67 26.43
N GLY A 174 5.34 -4.01 26.03
CA GLY A 174 4.15 -3.94 26.87
C GLY A 174 3.80 -2.51 27.30
N VAL A 175 4.11 -1.51 26.45
CA VAL A 175 3.90 -0.09 26.73
C VAL A 175 2.73 0.47 25.90
N ARG A 176 2.15 1.56 26.39
CA ARG A 176 1.01 2.21 25.74
C ARG A 176 1.02 3.72 25.98
N PRO A 177 0.43 4.52 25.09
CA PRO A 177 0.20 5.94 25.32
C PRO A 177 -0.85 6.15 26.40
N ALA A 178 -1.01 7.38 26.84
CA ALA A 178 -2.09 7.77 27.74
C ALA A 178 -3.45 7.39 27.15
N GLN A 179 -4.35 6.90 27.98
CA GLN A 179 -5.68 6.44 27.57
C GLN A 179 -6.74 6.99 28.51
N ALA A 180 -7.95 7.16 28.01
CA ALA A 180 -9.09 7.54 28.84
C ALA A 180 -10.27 6.62 28.59
N GLN A 181 -10.94 6.25 29.67
CA GLN A 181 -12.14 5.45 29.66
C GLN A 181 -13.25 6.22 30.37
N ARG A 182 -14.41 6.35 29.70
CA ARG A 182 -15.55 7.00 30.34
C ARG A 182 -16.05 6.20 31.53
N VAL A 183 -16.30 6.88 32.63
CA VAL A 183 -16.94 6.29 33.81
C VAL A 183 -18.45 6.27 33.57
N MET A 184 -19.01 5.08 33.45
CA MET A 184 -20.46 4.92 33.29
C MET A 184 -21.16 5.02 34.62
N PRO A 185 -22.35 5.68 34.71
CA PRO A 185 -23.16 5.69 35.94
C PRO A 185 -23.62 4.27 36.30
N GLU A 186 -23.71 3.96 37.60
CA GLU A 186 -24.14 2.64 38.09
C GLU A 186 -25.57 2.26 37.68
N GLU A 187 -26.46 3.26 37.51
CA GLU A 187 -27.83 3.07 36.96
C GLU A 187 -27.92 3.73 35.58
N PRO A 188 -28.36 3.00 34.55
CA PRO A 188 -28.53 3.55 33.22
C PRO A 188 -29.75 4.51 33.19
N ASP A 189 -29.48 5.80 33.10
CA ASP A 189 -30.48 6.83 32.79
C ASP A 189 -30.24 7.31 31.35
N ASP A 190 -31.21 7.11 30.46
CA ASP A 190 -31.09 7.44 29.03
C ASP A 190 -30.79 8.94 28.80
N ASN A 191 -31.31 9.84 29.64
CA ASN A 191 -31.06 11.27 29.53
C ASN A 191 -29.63 11.62 29.96
N VAL A 192 -29.14 11.04 31.03
CA VAL A 192 -27.77 11.26 31.53
C VAL A 192 -26.78 10.66 30.55
N ASN A 193 -27.03 9.47 30.04
CA ASN A 193 -26.19 8.82 29.05
C ASN A 193 -26.13 9.61 27.73
N ALA A 194 -27.26 10.12 27.24
CA ALA A 194 -27.31 10.94 26.04
C ALA A 194 -26.58 12.27 26.19
N SER A 195 -26.70 12.92 27.36
CA SER A 195 -25.95 14.14 27.68
C SER A 195 -24.45 13.85 27.83
N ALA A 196 -24.09 12.77 28.52
CA ALA A 196 -22.70 12.37 28.69
C ALA A 196 -22.03 12.03 27.34
N ALA A 197 -22.78 11.46 26.40
CA ALA A 197 -22.25 11.14 25.06
C ALA A 197 -21.81 12.39 24.27
N ARG A 198 -22.25 13.58 24.66
CA ARG A 198 -21.83 14.86 24.06
C ARG A 198 -20.43 15.31 24.46
N VAL A 199 -19.90 14.77 25.55
CA VAL A 199 -18.54 15.10 26.03
C VAL A 199 -17.56 14.09 25.48
N THR A 200 -16.56 14.58 24.77
CA THR A 200 -15.46 13.77 24.24
C THR A 200 -14.13 14.39 24.64
N ILE A 201 -13.09 13.58 24.70
CA ILE A 201 -11.74 14.09 24.88
C ILE A 201 -11.18 14.39 23.48
N ARG A 202 -10.80 15.64 23.23
CA ARG A 202 -10.21 16.09 21.98
C ARG A 202 -8.71 15.85 21.93
N ARG A 203 -8.03 16.03 23.07
CA ARG A 203 -6.59 15.92 23.20
C ARG A 203 -6.23 15.32 24.55
N LEU A 204 -5.26 14.45 24.57
CA LEU A 204 -4.70 13.86 25.78
C LEU A 204 -3.17 13.96 25.71
N ASP A 205 -2.63 14.82 26.56
CA ASP A 205 -1.20 15.09 26.65
C ASP A 205 -0.44 13.84 27.13
N PRO A 206 0.73 13.49 26.58
CA PRO A 206 1.57 12.39 27.08
C PRO A 206 2.00 12.54 28.55
N PHE A 207 2.02 13.76 29.07
CA PHE A 207 2.39 14.08 30.45
C PHE A 207 1.18 14.17 31.40
N VAL A 208 -0.01 13.81 30.95
CA VAL A 208 -1.21 13.81 31.79
C VAL A 208 -1.04 12.87 32.96
N SER A 209 -1.46 13.31 34.14
CA SER A 209 -1.46 12.49 35.35
C SER A 209 -2.65 11.53 35.36
N SER A 210 -2.42 10.30 35.85
CA SER A 210 -3.50 9.32 36.04
C SER A 210 -4.51 9.79 37.08
N GLY A 211 -5.80 9.42 36.85
CA GLY A 211 -6.87 9.74 37.78
C GLY A 211 -8.21 10.00 37.12
N LEU A 212 -9.14 10.53 37.90
CA LEU A 212 -10.47 10.91 37.42
C LEU A 212 -10.44 12.34 36.90
N TRP A 213 -10.61 12.48 35.60
CA TRP A 213 -10.74 13.75 34.93
C TRP A 213 -12.15 13.92 34.36
N GLY A 214 -12.64 15.12 34.21
CA GLY A 214 -13.92 15.33 33.60
C GLY A 214 -14.45 16.75 33.71
N LEU A 215 -15.75 16.88 33.45
CA LEU A 215 -16.47 18.14 33.45
C LEU A 215 -17.62 18.07 34.45
N ARG A 216 -17.80 19.13 35.25
CA ARG A 216 -18.99 19.37 36.07
C ARG A 216 -19.72 20.58 35.53
N PHE A 217 -20.96 20.38 35.15
CA PHE A 217 -21.81 21.44 34.64
C PHE A 217 -22.45 22.23 35.76
N ASP A 218 -22.21 23.54 35.77
CA ASP A 218 -22.86 24.45 36.71
C ASP A 218 -24.29 24.78 36.26
N ASP A 219 -24.49 24.83 34.95
CA ASP A 219 -25.77 24.99 34.25
C ASP A 219 -25.75 24.37 32.85
N ALA A 220 -26.77 24.64 32.01
CA ALA A 220 -26.88 24.09 30.68
C ALA A 220 -25.79 24.57 29.67
N GLU A 221 -25.07 25.65 29.98
CA GLU A 221 -24.14 26.33 29.08
C GLU A 221 -22.74 26.53 29.65
N SER A 222 -22.53 26.22 30.95
CA SER A 222 -21.27 26.43 31.62
C SER A 222 -20.80 25.20 32.40
N TYR A 223 -19.48 24.99 32.42
CA TYR A 223 -18.86 23.84 33.07
C TYR A 223 -17.52 24.19 33.73
N ARG A 224 -17.11 23.38 34.67
CA ARG A 224 -15.79 23.41 35.30
C ARG A 224 -15.06 22.09 35.05
N LEU A 225 -13.76 22.18 34.88
CA LEU A 225 -12.88 21.02 34.80
C LEU A 225 -12.76 20.33 36.15
N ILE A 226 -12.75 19.01 36.19
CA ILE A 226 -12.42 18.20 37.35
C ILE A 226 -11.06 17.57 37.13
N GLY A 227 -10.15 17.77 38.06
CA GLY A 227 -8.81 17.18 38.06
C GLY A 227 -8.76 15.79 38.70
N PRO A 228 -7.56 15.18 38.73
CA PRO A 228 -7.37 13.78 39.17
C PRO A 228 -7.76 13.52 40.63
N GLU A 229 -7.75 14.52 41.50
CA GLU A 229 -8.19 14.41 42.90
C GLU A 229 -9.71 14.54 43.07
N GLY A 230 -10.46 14.73 41.96
CA GLY A 230 -11.92 14.85 41.97
C GLY A 230 -12.44 16.22 42.40
N GLU A 231 -11.56 17.19 42.65
CA GLU A 231 -11.96 18.56 42.97
C GLU A 231 -12.11 19.41 41.69
N PRO A 232 -13.17 20.25 41.58
CA PRO A 232 -13.33 21.14 40.45
C PRO A 232 -12.29 22.26 40.48
N TRP A 233 -11.73 22.55 39.31
CA TRP A 233 -10.86 23.71 39.14
C TRP A 233 -11.69 25.01 39.16
N GLU A 234 -11.06 26.10 39.60
CA GLU A 234 -11.78 27.39 39.76
C GLU A 234 -12.20 28.05 38.45
N ILE A 235 -11.64 27.61 37.31
CA ILE A 235 -11.90 28.24 36.00
C ILE A 235 -13.24 27.74 35.43
N LEU A 236 -14.15 28.70 35.21
CA LEU A 236 -15.43 28.49 34.57
C LEU A 236 -15.29 28.62 33.03
N HIS A 237 -15.78 27.65 32.32
CA HIS A 237 -15.80 27.65 30.87
C HIS A 237 -17.24 27.70 30.34
N HIS A 238 -17.45 28.39 29.21
CA HIS A 238 -18.74 28.43 28.52
C HIS A 238 -18.70 27.60 27.25
N LEU A 239 -19.79 26.88 26.95
CA LEU A 239 -19.91 26.03 25.75
C LEU A 239 -19.69 26.80 24.45
N GLN A 240 -19.98 28.12 24.44
CA GLN A 240 -19.82 28.99 23.29
C GLN A 240 -18.36 29.32 22.96
N ASP A 241 -17.45 29.18 23.93
CA ASP A 241 -16.03 29.54 23.79
C ASP A 241 -15.22 28.43 23.10
N GLY A 242 -15.84 27.27 22.83
CA GLY A 242 -15.16 26.09 22.26
C GLY A 242 -14.40 25.27 23.27
N PRO A 243 -13.52 24.35 22.84
CA PRO A 243 -12.72 23.54 23.75
C PRO A 243 -11.76 24.42 24.54
N ALA A 244 -11.74 24.26 25.87
CA ALA A 244 -10.83 25.00 26.73
C ALA A 244 -9.42 24.39 26.62
N ASP A 245 -8.43 25.18 26.23
CA ASP A 245 -7.03 24.81 26.34
C ASP A 245 -6.55 25.19 27.76
N ASN A 246 -6.34 24.16 28.58
CA ASN A 246 -5.99 24.34 30.01
C ASN A 246 -4.48 24.19 30.26
N GLY A 247 -3.66 24.08 29.23
CA GLY A 247 -2.20 23.94 29.34
C GLY A 247 -1.68 22.49 29.30
N GLU A 248 -0.38 22.34 29.49
CA GLU A 248 0.31 21.04 29.48
C GLU A 248 -0.16 20.11 30.60
N GLY A 249 -0.22 18.82 30.31
CA GLY A 249 -0.60 17.80 31.29
C GLY A 249 -2.10 17.73 31.63
N VAL A 250 -2.94 18.46 30.91
CA VAL A 250 -4.39 18.53 31.15
C VAL A 250 -5.17 18.07 29.90
N PRO A 251 -6.16 17.15 30.06
CA PRO A 251 -7.00 16.76 28.96
C PRO A 251 -7.82 17.92 28.40
N ILE A 252 -7.91 18.02 27.07
CA ILE A 252 -8.80 18.97 26.40
C ILE A 252 -10.11 18.26 26.05
N PHE A 253 -11.20 18.77 26.59
CA PHE A 253 -12.54 18.27 26.36
C PHE A 253 -13.25 19.06 25.26
N ALA A 254 -14.01 18.37 24.44
CA ALA A 254 -14.94 18.97 23.48
C ALA A 254 -16.36 18.60 23.87
N VAL A 255 -17.25 19.57 23.88
CA VAL A 255 -18.67 19.38 24.16
C VAL A 255 -19.47 19.69 22.90
N SER A 256 -20.21 18.70 22.38
CA SER A 256 -21.07 18.89 21.20
C SER A 256 -22.26 19.78 21.56
N PRO A 257 -22.61 20.78 20.72
CA PRO A 257 -23.76 21.64 20.96
C PRO A 257 -25.11 20.92 20.81
N ASP A 258 -25.14 19.83 20.02
CA ASP A 258 -26.37 19.10 19.69
C ASP A 258 -26.69 18.05 20.76
N GLY A 259 -27.92 18.05 21.28
CA GLY A 259 -28.43 17.03 22.20
C GLY A 259 -29.17 17.59 23.42
N PRO A 260 -29.58 16.74 24.37
CA PRO A 260 -30.31 17.17 25.56
C PRO A 260 -29.47 18.13 26.41
N PRO A 261 -30.07 19.16 27.04
CA PRO A 261 -29.33 20.12 27.87
C PRO A 261 -28.71 19.40 29.08
N PHE A 262 -27.57 19.92 29.54
CA PHE A 262 -26.95 19.45 30.78
C PHE A 262 -27.72 20.01 31.98
N GLU A 263 -27.80 19.22 33.06
CA GLU A 263 -28.40 19.64 34.31
C GLU A 263 -27.32 20.20 35.25
N ALA A 264 -27.74 21.13 36.14
CA ALA A 264 -26.83 21.67 37.15
C ALA A 264 -26.29 20.57 38.06
N ASN A 265 -24.99 20.57 38.30
CA ASN A 265 -24.23 19.54 38.98
C ASN A 265 -24.10 18.18 38.26
N GLN A 266 -24.53 18.06 37.01
CA GLN A 266 -24.23 16.89 36.19
C GLN A 266 -22.72 16.79 35.98
N THR A 267 -22.18 15.58 36.16
CA THR A 267 -20.75 15.34 36.06
C THR A 267 -20.49 14.26 35.04
N VAL A 268 -19.55 14.49 34.12
CA VAL A 268 -19.07 13.51 33.16
C VAL A 268 -17.60 13.24 33.47
N LEU A 269 -17.30 12.01 33.83
CA LEU A 269 -15.97 11.60 34.28
C LEU A 269 -15.32 10.61 33.33
N PHE A 270 -14.02 10.72 33.24
CA PHE A 270 -13.16 9.78 32.52
C PHE A 270 -12.05 9.32 33.47
N HIS A 271 -11.81 8.02 33.47
CA HIS A 271 -10.63 7.47 34.11
C HIS A 271 -9.47 7.57 33.10
N VAL A 272 -8.53 8.47 33.39
CA VAL A 272 -7.33 8.68 32.57
C VAL A 272 -6.19 7.86 33.17
N SER A 273 -5.53 7.04 32.32
CA SER A 273 -4.28 6.37 32.63
C SER A 273 -3.12 7.14 32.02
N GLU A 274 -2.05 7.28 32.79
CA GLU A 274 -0.83 7.91 32.29
C GLU A 274 -0.15 7.10 31.21
N SER A 275 0.64 7.78 30.40
CA SER A 275 1.49 7.21 29.38
C SER A 275 2.62 6.40 30.01
N SER A 276 2.97 5.27 29.40
CA SER A 276 4.14 4.49 29.79
C SER A 276 5.44 5.27 29.54
N THR A 277 6.43 5.05 30.39
CA THR A 277 7.78 5.63 30.24
C THR A 277 8.74 4.57 29.71
N VAL A 278 9.57 4.95 28.75
CA VAL A 278 10.63 4.12 28.17
C VAL A 278 12.00 4.76 28.43
N GLN A 279 13.02 3.91 28.59
CA GLN A 279 14.39 4.35 28.80
C GLN A 279 15.21 4.13 27.53
N LEU A 280 15.92 5.16 27.09
CA LEU A 280 16.72 5.14 25.86
C LEU A 280 18.20 5.25 26.18
N TYR A 281 19.00 4.40 25.52
CA TYR A 281 20.45 4.42 25.56
C TYR A 281 20.96 4.39 24.12
N SER A 282 21.93 5.20 23.79
CA SER A 282 22.60 5.16 22.48
C SER A 282 24.09 4.89 22.60
N ALA A 283 24.68 4.45 21.50
CA ALA A 283 26.13 4.32 21.40
C ALA A 283 26.84 5.67 21.61
N GLY A 284 26.24 6.77 21.16
CA GLY A 284 26.75 8.13 21.36
C GLY A 284 26.81 8.54 22.83
N MET A 285 25.81 8.19 23.62
CA MET A 285 25.82 8.41 25.09
C MET A 285 26.96 7.62 25.76
N LEU A 286 27.14 6.35 25.38
CA LEU A 286 28.19 5.51 25.91
C LEU A 286 29.60 6.02 25.53
N GLN A 287 29.76 6.59 24.35
CA GLN A 287 31.01 7.18 23.89
C GLN A 287 31.37 8.48 24.63
N LYS A 288 30.35 9.31 24.97
CA LYS A 288 30.54 10.54 25.75
C LYS A 288 30.81 10.27 27.24
N ALA A 289 30.30 9.16 27.78
CA ALA A 289 30.43 8.82 29.21
C ALA A 289 31.87 8.58 29.66
N GLY A 290 32.79 8.23 28.77
CA GLY A 290 34.16 7.87 29.14
C GLY A 290 34.24 6.57 29.97
N GLU A 291 35.40 6.26 30.51
CA GLU A 291 35.63 4.99 31.27
C GLU A 291 35.10 5.02 32.72
N GLU A 292 34.69 6.17 33.25
CA GLU A 292 34.46 6.31 34.70
C GLU A 292 33.00 6.59 35.12
N GLU A 293 32.10 7.02 34.22
CA GLU A 293 30.73 7.39 34.60
C GLU A 293 29.71 7.00 33.52
N LEU A 294 28.87 6.01 33.81
CA LEU A 294 27.73 5.65 32.95
C LEU A 294 26.69 6.79 33.04
N LEU A 295 26.44 7.44 31.92
CA LEU A 295 25.34 8.41 31.86
C LEU A 295 24.02 7.68 32.13
N PRO A 296 23.13 8.29 32.93
CA PRO A 296 21.81 7.71 33.14
C PRO A 296 21.04 7.64 31.82
N PRO A 297 20.13 6.66 31.70
CA PRO A 297 19.27 6.59 30.53
C PRO A 297 18.44 7.87 30.40
N ARG A 298 18.15 8.23 29.16
CA ARG A 298 17.14 9.26 28.91
C ARG A 298 15.75 8.62 28.97
N GLU A 299 14.85 9.26 29.67
CA GLU A 299 13.46 8.82 29.75
C GLU A 299 12.62 9.55 28.72
N ALA A 300 11.73 8.81 28.06
CA ALA A 300 10.71 9.36 27.19
C ALA A 300 9.35 8.76 27.52
N ARG A 301 8.31 9.57 27.40
CA ARG A 301 6.92 9.11 27.47
C ARG A 301 6.42 8.66 26.12
N VAL A 302 5.57 7.64 26.10
CA VAL A 302 4.97 7.14 24.87
C VAL A 302 3.83 8.06 24.46
N GLY A 303 4.07 8.95 23.49
CA GLY A 303 3.09 9.93 23.02
C GLY A 303 2.03 9.33 22.10
N GLY A 304 2.35 8.22 21.44
CA GLY A 304 1.43 7.55 20.52
C GLY A 304 2.00 6.27 19.95
N VAL A 305 1.13 5.52 19.33
CA VAL A 305 1.48 4.28 18.59
C VAL A 305 1.08 4.46 17.15
N PHE A 306 1.93 4.03 16.20
CA PHE A 306 1.67 4.08 14.78
C PHE A 306 1.85 2.70 14.15
N LYS A 307 1.15 2.45 13.06
CA LYS A 307 1.24 1.18 12.33
C LYS A 307 2.21 1.31 11.17
N VAL A 308 3.24 0.48 11.17
CA VAL A 308 4.15 0.35 10.02
C VAL A 308 3.50 -0.60 9.02
N PRO A 309 3.21 -0.17 7.78
CA PRO A 309 2.65 -1.06 6.78
C PRO A 309 3.56 -2.28 6.55
N PRO A 310 3.04 -3.51 6.61
CA PRO A 310 3.84 -4.73 6.54
C PRO A 310 4.55 -4.91 5.19
N GLN A 311 4.18 -4.16 4.19
CA GLN A 311 4.77 -4.19 2.85
C GLN A 311 5.99 -3.27 2.69
N GLN A 312 6.31 -2.48 3.71
CA GLN A 312 7.46 -1.57 3.67
C GLN A 312 8.73 -2.31 4.11
N THR A 313 9.31 -3.06 3.19
CA THR A 313 10.52 -3.85 3.41
C THR A 313 11.80 -3.02 3.64
N THR A 314 11.72 -1.69 3.54
CA THR A 314 12.87 -0.78 3.71
C THR A 314 13.07 -0.33 5.15
N LEU A 315 12.05 -0.43 6.00
CA LEU A 315 12.15 -0.12 7.43
C LEU A 315 11.99 -1.38 8.28
N PRO A 316 12.70 -1.49 9.41
CA PRO A 316 12.42 -2.53 10.39
C PRO A 316 11.00 -2.35 10.96
N ALA A 317 10.47 -3.40 11.55
CA ALA A 317 9.16 -3.34 12.19
C ALA A 317 9.20 -2.59 13.52
N GLU A 318 10.35 -2.62 14.20
CA GLU A 318 10.60 -1.95 15.47
C GLU A 318 11.19 -0.57 15.22
N ILE A 319 10.34 0.46 15.25
CA ILE A 319 10.72 1.85 15.04
C ILE A 319 10.27 2.69 16.24
N ALA A 320 11.14 3.59 16.66
CA ALA A 320 10.83 4.67 17.57
C ALA A 320 11.02 6.02 16.85
N LEU A 321 10.09 6.93 16.98
CA LEU A 321 10.16 8.28 16.43
C LEU A 321 10.26 9.26 17.59
N ALA A 322 11.11 10.28 17.45
CA ALA A 322 11.28 11.31 18.45
C ALA A 322 11.56 12.67 17.78
N PRO A 323 11.31 13.81 18.45
CA PRO A 323 11.75 15.11 17.97
C PRO A 323 13.24 15.10 17.63
N LEU A 324 13.60 15.85 16.59
CA LEU A 324 14.98 15.90 16.09
C LEU A 324 15.96 16.33 17.19
N SER A 325 15.61 17.36 17.98
CA SER A 325 16.41 17.86 19.10
C SER A 325 16.71 16.77 20.12
N PHE A 326 15.66 16.03 20.52
CA PHE A 326 15.78 14.93 21.47
C PHE A 326 16.60 13.76 20.93
N ALA A 327 16.39 13.40 19.65
CA ALA A 327 17.18 12.37 18.99
C ALA A 327 18.65 12.76 18.86
N GLN A 328 18.95 14.02 18.54
CA GLN A 328 20.31 14.55 18.47
C GLN A 328 21.01 14.47 19.85
N GLU A 329 20.31 14.81 20.92
CA GLU A 329 20.82 14.68 22.28
C GLU A 329 21.15 13.23 22.64
N ILE A 330 20.22 12.29 22.38
CA ILE A 330 20.41 10.87 22.64
C ILE A 330 21.59 10.32 21.84
N CYS A 331 21.64 10.59 20.54
CA CYS A 331 22.69 10.07 19.66
C CYS A 331 24.06 10.80 19.82
N GLY A 332 24.10 11.87 20.61
CA GLY A 332 25.31 12.67 20.80
C GLY A 332 25.74 13.45 19.57
N MET A 333 24.82 13.73 18.67
CA MET A 333 25.01 14.41 17.37
C MET A 333 24.50 15.85 17.47
N GLU A 334 25.25 16.70 18.17
CA GLU A 334 24.89 18.12 18.33
C GLU A 334 24.75 18.83 16.99
N ASP A 335 23.54 19.34 16.69
CA ASP A 335 23.17 20.09 15.47
C ASP A 335 23.56 19.40 14.14
N GLN A 336 23.62 18.07 14.10
CA GLN A 336 23.89 17.28 12.92
C GLN A 336 22.68 16.42 12.53
N VAL A 337 22.60 16.10 11.23
CA VAL A 337 21.59 15.22 10.66
C VAL A 337 22.24 14.19 9.74
N HIS A 338 21.64 13.03 9.60
CA HIS A 338 22.17 12.01 8.69
C HIS A 338 21.87 12.34 7.24
N PHE A 339 20.68 12.87 6.97
CA PHE A 339 20.27 13.30 5.62
C PHE A 339 19.10 14.30 5.66
N LEU A 340 18.89 14.96 4.54
CA LEU A 340 17.67 15.72 4.28
C LEU A 340 16.75 14.85 3.40
N GLN A 341 15.55 14.58 3.84
CA GLN A 341 14.52 13.90 3.06
C GLN A 341 13.82 14.92 2.17
N ILE A 342 13.62 14.58 0.89
CA ILE A 342 13.10 15.51 -0.10
C ILE A 342 11.84 14.90 -0.73
N ARG A 343 10.76 15.66 -0.74
CA ARG A 343 9.56 15.38 -1.53
C ARG A 343 9.50 16.38 -2.67
N PHE A 344 9.42 15.87 -3.88
CA PHE A 344 9.24 16.69 -5.07
C PHE A 344 7.76 16.78 -5.44
N ALA A 345 7.37 17.86 -6.10
CA ALA A 345 6.01 18.00 -6.62
C ALA A 345 5.68 16.86 -7.60
N PRO A 346 4.52 16.20 -7.47
CA PRO A 346 4.17 15.00 -8.25
C PRO A 346 4.26 15.20 -9.76
N GLU A 347 4.06 16.43 -10.23
CA GLU A 347 4.13 16.80 -11.65
C GLU A 347 5.54 16.66 -12.23
N THR A 348 6.58 16.80 -11.38
CA THR A 348 7.99 16.81 -11.75
C THR A 348 8.67 15.45 -11.70
N VAL A 349 7.98 14.44 -11.18
CA VAL A 349 8.54 13.08 -10.94
C VAL A 349 7.65 11.95 -11.47
N ARG A 350 6.93 12.21 -12.54
CA ARG A 350 6.00 11.24 -13.15
C ARG A 350 6.68 9.96 -13.66
N ARG A 351 7.93 10.06 -14.07
CA ARG A 351 8.75 8.96 -14.59
C ARG A 351 10.07 8.88 -13.85
N ASP A 352 10.68 7.71 -13.84
CA ASP A 352 12.01 7.52 -13.22
C ASP A 352 13.08 8.44 -13.84
N SER A 353 12.99 8.73 -15.14
CA SER A 353 13.87 9.69 -15.82
C SER A 353 13.71 11.11 -15.27
N ASP A 354 12.46 11.49 -14.98
CA ASP A 354 12.14 12.84 -14.47
C ASP A 354 12.62 12.95 -13.02
N LEU A 355 12.43 11.92 -12.20
CA LEU A 355 12.96 11.81 -10.84
C LEU A 355 14.49 11.96 -10.82
N LEU A 356 15.20 11.23 -11.69
CA LEU A 356 16.66 11.31 -11.80
C LEU A 356 17.12 12.73 -12.21
N ALA A 357 16.41 13.36 -13.14
CA ALA A 357 16.72 14.71 -13.61
C ALA A 357 16.48 15.75 -12.51
N THR A 358 15.35 15.63 -11.77
CA THR A 358 14.99 16.54 -10.67
C THR A 358 15.94 16.36 -9.48
N THR A 359 16.32 15.13 -9.14
CA THR A 359 17.32 14.86 -8.10
C THR A 359 18.67 15.48 -8.43
N LYS A 360 19.14 15.44 -9.69
CA LYS A 360 20.36 16.11 -10.12
C LYS A 360 20.27 17.64 -10.03
N LYS A 361 19.10 18.23 -10.26
CA LYS A 361 18.89 19.67 -10.04
C LYS A 361 19.00 20.03 -8.56
N ALA A 362 18.37 19.22 -7.68
CA ALA A 362 18.47 19.39 -6.25
C ALA A 362 19.93 19.27 -5.76
N GLU A 363 20.67 18.27 -6.23
CA GLU A 363 22.10 18.10 -5.93
C GLU A 363 22.93 19.31 -6.36
N LYS A 364 22.66 19.86 -7.54
CA LYS A 364 23.34 21.05 -8.03
C LYS A 364 23.04 22.30 -7.17
N ALA A 365 21.81 22.44 -6.69
CA ALA A 365 21.42 23.56 -5.81
C ALA A 365 22.04 23.42 -4.41
N LEU A 366 22.18 22.20 -3.91
CA LEU A 366 22.84 21.91 -2.65
C LEU A 366 24.33 22.24 -2.64
N GLY A 367 25.00 22.18 -3.79
CA GLY A 367 26.43 22.49 -3.92
C GLY A 367 27.32 21.30 -3.60
N LYS A 368 28.66 21.58 -3.44
CA LYS A 368 29.68 20.52 -3.34
C LYS A 368 29.69 19.75 -2.02
N ASN A 369 29.07 20.31 -0.97
CA ASN A 369 29.10 19.74 0.37
C ASN A 369 28.01 18.68 0.58
N TRP A 370 27.12 18.50 -0.38
CA TRP A 370 26.02 17.57 -0.32
C TRP A 370 25.90 16.78 -1.63
N PHE A 371 25.43 15.53 -1.55
CA PHE A 371 25.04 14.75 -2.71
C PHE A 371 23.62 14.22 -2.51
N ALA A 372 22.84 14.18 -3.58
CA ALA A 372 21.46 13.70 -3.52
C ALA A 372 21.32 12.35 -4.24
N ARG A 373 20.61 11.44 -3.62
CA ARG A 373 20.25 10.14 -4.19
C ARG A 373 18.73 10.00 -4.29
N PRO A 374 18.21 9.59 -5.44
CA PRO A 374 16.80 9.24 -5.56
C PRO A 374 16.53 7.94 -4.81
N TRP A 375 15.35 7.77 -4.26
CA TRP A 375 14.95 6.57 -3.52
C TRP A 375 15.13 5.26 -4.31
N ILE A 376 14.95 5.30 -5.64
CA ILE A 376 15.19 4.16 -6.53
C ILE A 376 16.64 3.66 -6.44
N ALA A 377 17.61 4.57 -6.27
CA ALA A 377 19.02 4.18 -6.16
C ALA A 377 19.35 3.57 -4.78
N GLU A 378 18.61 3.90 -3.74
CA GLU A 378 18.74 3.29 -2.43
C GLU A 378 18.11 1.91 -2.37
N ALA A 379 17.00 1.71 -3.09
CA ALA A 379 16.29 0.45 -3.20
C ALA A 379 16.67 -0.37 -4.46
N ASP A 380 17.83 -0.13 -5.09
CA ASP A 380 18.23 -0.76 -6.37
C ASP A 380 18.19 -2.29 -6.33
N TRP A 381 18.61 -2.89 -5.21
CA TRP A 381 18.55 -4.35 -5.03
C TRP A 381 17.12 -4.88 -5.14
N LEU A 382 16.15 -4.15 -4.59
CA LEU A 382 14.75 -4.51 -4.59
C LEU A 382 14.12 -4.34 -5.97
N PHE A 383 14.43 -3.23 -6.67
CA PHE A 383 14.02 -3.07 -8.06
C PHE A 383 14.60 -4.13 -8.98
N THR A 384 15.84 -4.53 -8.73
CA THR A 384 16.46 -5.64 -9.44
C THR A 384 15.71 -6.94 -9.19
N LEU A 385 15.30 -7.18 -7.94
CA LEU A 385 14.48 -8.35 -7.57
C LEU A 385 13.11 -8.33 -8.26
N LEU A 386 12.40 -7.19 -8.21
CA LEU A 386 11.09 -7.03 -8.87
C LEU A 386 11.18 -7.21 -10.39
N LYS A 387 12.22 -6.67 -11.04
CA LYS A 387 12.48 -6.91 -12.46
C LYS A 387 12.78 -8.37 -12.76
N PHE A 388 13.56 -9.03 -11.91
CA PHE A 388 13.84 -10.45 -12.05
C PHE A 388 12.55 -11.29 -11.92
N GLU A 389 11.70 -10.97 -10.97
CA GLU A 389 10.40 -11.60 -10.78
C GLU A 389 9.49 -11.41 -12.01
N GLU A 390 9.43 -10.19 -12.57
CA GLU A 390 8.69 -9.92 -13.81
C GLU A 390 9.19 -10.81 -14.98
N HIS A 391 10.51 -10.97 -15.14
CA HIS A 391 11.09 -11.85 -16.15
C HIS A 391 10.76 -13.33 -15.90
N LEU A 392 10.76 -13.77 -14.63
CA LEU A 392 10.34 -15.12 -14.27
C LEU A 392 8.86 -15.36 -14.60
N MET A 393 7.98 -14.39 -14.31
CA MET A 393 6.56 -14.47 -14.66
C MET A 393 6.36 -14.62 -16.16
N ILE A 394 7.07 -13.81 -16.98
CA ILE A 394 7.02 -13.93 -18.44
C ILE A 394 7.53 -15.31 -18.88
N LEU A 395 8.61 -15.82 -18.29
CA LEU A 395 9.15 -17.13 -18.59
C LEU A 395 8.14 -18.26 -18.30
N ILE A 396 7.39 -18.16 -17.21
CA ILE A 396 6.32 -19.13 -16.86
C ILE A 396 5.11 -19.00 -17.80
N MET A 397 4.82 -17.79 -18.29
CA MET A 397 3.69 -17.56 -19.22
C MET A 397 3.91 -18.19 -20.59
N VAL A 398 5.18 -18.29 -21.06
CA VAL A 398 5.50 -18.91 -22.36
C VAL A 398 5.03 -20.38 -22.45
N PRO A 399 5.32 -21.28 -21.51
CA PRO A 399 4.77 -22.64 -21.51
C PRO A 399 3.25 -22.69 -21.49
N ILE A 400 2.59 -21.80 -20.75
CA ILE A 400 1.11 -21.74 -20.70
C ILE A 400 0.55 -21.39 -22.09
N GLY A 401 1.14 -20.38 -22.75
CA GLY A 401 0.80 -20.03 -24.13
C GLY A 401 1.03 -21.17 -25.12
N LEU A 402 2.11 -21.93 -24.93
CA LEU A 402 2.43 -23.09 -25.76
C LEU A 402 1.41 -24.21 -25.60
N VAL A 403 1.00 -24.51 -24.36
CA VAL A 403 -0.05 -25.51 -24.07
C VAL A 403 -1.37 -25.10 -24.74
N ALA A 404 -1.75 -23.84 -24.66
CA ALA A 404 -2.93 -23.31 -25.33
C ALA A 404 -2.81 -23.48 -26.89
N ALA A 405 -1.64 -23.19 -27.46
CA ALA A 405 -1.38 -23.38 -28.88
C ALA A 405 -1.52 -24.84 -29.30
N PHE A 406 -1.00 -25.78 -28.53
CA PHE A 406 -1.15 -27.21 -28.80
C PHE A 406 -2.61 -27.65 -28.72
N ALA A 407 -3.36 -27.17 -27.72
CA ALA A 407 -4.79 -27.48 -27.60
C ALA A 407 -5.57 -27.01 -28.84
N ILE A 408 -5.28 -25.82 -29.38
CA ILE A 408 -5.87 -25.30 -30.61
C ILE A 408 -5.47 -26.18 -31.80
N ALA A 409 -4.19 -26.49 -31.95
CA ALA A 409 -3.69 -27.32 -33.05
C ALA A 409 -4.35 -28.71 -33.06
N ILE A 410 -4.52 -29.33 -31.88
CA ILE A 410 -5.22 -30.62 -31.73
C ILE A 410 -6.70 -30.49 -32.12
N ALA A 411 -7.39 -29.45 -31.65
CA ALA A 411 -8.79 -29.21 -31.98
C ALA A 411 -9.01 -29.02 -33.49
N LEU A 412 -8.17 -28.20 -34.11
CA LEU A 412 -8.23 -27.98 -35.58
C LEU A 412 -7.80 -29.21 -36.35
N MET A 413 -6.81 -29.98 -35.89
CA MET A 413 -6.41 -31.25 -36.52
C MET A 413 -7.55 -32.28 -36.49
N THR A 414 -8.26 -32.39 -35.39
CA THR A 414 -9.45 -33.25 -35.26
C THR A 414 -10.55 -32.78 -36.21
N SER A 415 -10.72 -31.47 -36.39
CA SER A 415 -11.66 -30.90 -37.37
C SER A 415 -11.28 -31.28 -38.80
N VAL A 416 -9.98 -31.22 -39.16
CA VAL A 416 -9.47 -31.66 -40.48
C VAL A 416 -9.78 -33.15 -40.72
N LEU A 417 -9.48 -34.01 -39.73
CA LEU A 417 -9.70 -35.45 -39.87
C LEU A 417 -11.18 -35.80 -40.06
N ARG A 418 -12.08 -35.15 -39.34
CA ARG A 418 -13.53 -35.35 -39.49
C ARG A 418 -14.08 -34.87 -40.84
N LYS A 419 -13.42 -33.91 -41.47
CA LYS A 419 -13.85 -33.27 -42.71
C LYS A 419 -13.01 -33.67 -43.91
N THR A 420 -12.23 -34.74 -43.81
CA THR A 420 -11.33 -35.22 -44.85
C THR A 420 -12.05 -35.44 -46.19
N ARG A 421 -13.28 -35.98 -46.15
CA ARG A 421 -14.09 -36.21 -47.35
C ARG A 421 -14.57 -34.92 -48.02
N GLU A 422 -15.00 -33.93 -47.23
CA GLU A 422 -15.40 -32.60 -47.75
C GLU A 422 -14.21 -31.88 -48.37
N ILE A 423 -13.02 -31.96 -47.74
CA ILE A 423 -11.77 -31.39 -48.24
C ILE A 423 -11.35 -32.07 -49.54
N GLY A 424 -11.45 -33.41 -49.60
CA GLY A 424 -11.16 -34.19 -50.79
C GLY A 424 -12.07 -33.81 -51.96
N LEU A 425 -13.36 -33.61 -51.72
CA LEU A 425 -14.31 -33.18 -52.76
C LEU A 425 -14.01 -31.76 -53.25
N LEU A 426 -13.67 -30.81 -52.35
CA LEU A 426 -13.28 -29.44 -52.73
C LEU A 426 -12.01 -29.43 -53.61
N THR A 427 -11.01 -30.25 -53.24
CA THR A 427 -9.77 -30.36 -54.05
C THR A 427 -9.99 -31.06 -55.39
N ALA A 428 -10.89 -32.04 -55.43
CA ALA A 428 -11.30 -32.68 -56.70
C ALA A 428 -12.04 -31.69 -57.62
N MET A 429 -12.79 -30.74 -57.09
CA MET A 429 -13.43 -29.65 -57.84
C MET A 429 -12.47 -28.51 -58.25
N GLY A 430 -11.16 -28.64 -57.95
CA GLY A 430 -10.15 -27.64 -58.31
C GLY A 430 -9.84 -26.57 -57.30
N ALA A 431 -10.21 -26.74 -56.04
CA ALA A 431 -9.80 -25.80 -54.98
C ALA A 431 -8.27 -25.78 -54.81
N ASN A 432 -7.69 -24.59 -54.80
CA ASN A 432 -6.25 -24.42 -54.58
C ASN A 432 -5.86 -24.84 -53.15
N ARG A 433 -4.71 -25.50 -53.00
CA ARG A 433 -4.15 -25.95 -51.73
C ARG A 433 -3.99 -24.80 -50.71
N THR A 434 -3.58 -23.62 -51.19
CA THR A 434 -3.47 -22.42 -50.34
C THR A 434 -4.81 -21.95 -49.82
N SER A 435 -5.88 -22.05 -50.64
CA SER A 435 -7.23 -21.68 -50.23
C SER A 435 -7.81 -22.64 -49.19
N VAL A 436 -7.53 -23.94 -49.31
CA VAL A 436 -7.90 -24.94 -48.30
C VAL A 436 -7.14 -24.70 -47.01
N GLY A 437 -5.84 -24.40 -47.05
CA GLY A 437 -5.04 -24.03 -45.90
C GLY A 437 -5.55 -22.75 -45.21
N ALA A 438 -5.93 -21.75 -45.98
CA ALA A 438 -6.47 -20.48 -45.49
C ALA A 438 -7.75 -20.66 -44.65
N VAL A 439 -8.59 -21.67 -44.92
CA VAL A 439 -9.78 -22.01 -44.13
C VAL A 439 -9.39 -22.29 -42.68
N PHE A 440 -8.37 -23.11 -42.44
CA PHE A 440 -7.95 -23.53 -41.12
C PHE A 440 -7.16 -22.44 -40.38
N CYS A 441 -6.32 -21.67 -41.08
CA CYS A 441 -5.67 -20.50 -40.50
C CYS A 441 -6.70 -19.45 -40.05
N PHE A 442 -7.74 -19.21 -40.85
CA PHE A 442 -8.82 -18.30 -40.50
C PHE A 442 -9.67 -18.83 -39.31
N GLN A 443 -9.89 -20.15 -39.24
CA GLN A 443 -10.51 -20.76 -38.07
C GLN A 443 -9.67 -20.53 -36.81
N GLY A 444 -8.34 -20.71 -36.86
CA GLY A 444 -7.42 -20.37 -35.76
C GLY A 444 -7.51 -18.90 -35.35
N PHE A 445 -7.55 -17.99 -36.31
CA PHE A 445 -7.74 -16.56 -36.08
C PHE A 445 -9.06 -16.27 -35.37
N VAL A 446 -10.18 -16.82 -35.83
CA VAL A 446 -11.49 -16.60 -35.19
C VAL A 446 -11.54 -17.19 -33.77
N ILE A 447 -10.99 -18.39 -33.56
CA ILE A 447 -10.87 -19.00 -32.22
C ILE A 447 -10.02 -18.12 -31.32
N GLY A 448 -8.88 -17.63 -31.83
CA GLY A 448 -8.00 -16.70 -31.10
C GLY A 448 -8.71 -15.41 -30.71
N LEU A 449 -9.43 -14.80 -31.68
CA LEU A 449 -10.15 -13.54 -31.43
C LEU A 449 -11.28 -13.72 -30.41
N LEU A 450 -12.12 -14.75 -30.57
CA LEU A 450 -13.22 -15.02 -29.64
C LEU A 450 -12.69 -15.43 -28.25
N GLY A 451 -11.62 -16.23 -28.22
CA GLY A 451 -10.95 -16.61 -26.96
C GLY A 451 -10.35 -15.40 -26.26
N THR A 452 -9.71 -14.50 -26.99
CA THR A 452 -9.18 -13.24 -26.43
C THR A 452 -10.28 -12.37 -25.84
N LEU A 453 -11.37 -12.15 -26.58
CA LEU A 453 -12.51 -11.36 -26.08
C LEU A 453 -13.15 -11.99 -24.83
N ALA A 454 -13.32 -13.31 -24.83
CA ALA A 454 -13.81 -14.03 -23.66
C ALA A 454 -12.81 -13.95 -22.49
N GLY A 455 -11.50 -14.08 -22.76
CA GLY A 455 -10.43 -13.93 -21.77
C GLY A 455 -10.38 -12.54 -21.16
N TRP A 456 -10.55 -11.49 -21.97
CA TRP A 456 -10.68 -10.11 -21.49
C TRP A 456 -11.90 -9.95 -20.55
N GLY A 457 -13.05 -10.51 -20.96
CA GLY A 457 -14.24 -10.51 -20.12
C GLY A 457 -14.02 -11.22 -18.78
N MET A 458 -13.36 -12.38 -18.78
CA MET A 458 -13.02 -13.11 -17.57
C MET A 458 -12.03 -12.34 -16.69
N ALA A 459 -11.02 -11.70 -17.28
CA ALA A 459 -10.04 -10.88 -16.55
C ALA A 459 -10.71 -9.68 -15.89
N LEU A 460 -11.59 -8.97 -16.60
CA LEU A 460 -12.36 -7.86 -16.05
C LEU A 460 -13.29 -8.31 -14.91
N LEU A 461 -13.93 -9.48 -15.06
CA LEU A 461 -14.75 -10.06 -14.01
C LEU A 461 -13.92 -10.39 -12.77
N PHE A 462 -12.73 -10.97 -12.95
CA PHE A 462 -11.81 -11.28 -11.88
C PHE A 462 -11.36 -10.01 -11.14
N ILE A 463 -10.93 -8.97 -11.88
CA ILE A 463 -10.55 -7.67 -11.30
C ILE A 463 -11.72 -7.07 -10.50
N ARG A 464 -12.96 -7.21 -11.00
CA ARG A 464 -14.17 -6.66 -10.34
C ARG A 464 -14.53 -7.35 -9.04
N TYR A 465 -14.37 -8.68 -8.98
CA TYR A 465 -14.76 -9.51 -7.84
C TYR A 465 -13.59 -10.01 -7.00
N ARG A 466 -12.38 -9.47 -7.23
CA ARG A 466 -11.15 -9.93 -6.56
C ARG A 466 -11.25 -9.92 -5.04
N GLU A 467 -11.80 -8.85 -4.46
CA GLU A 467 -11.95 -8.68 -3.02
C GLU A 467 -12.88 -9.75 -2.43
N ASN A 468 -14.02 -9.96 -3.05
CA ASN A 468 -14.97 -10.99 -2.62
C ASN A 468 -14.35 -12.40 -2.70
N LEU A 469 -13.59 -12.66 -3.77
CA LEU A 469 -12.92 -13.94 -3.98
C LEU A 469 -11.82 -14.14 -2.93
N MET A 470 -11.05 -13.11 -2.63
CA MET A 470 -9.98 -13.16 -1.65
C MET A 470 -10.54 -13.37 -0.25
N ASN A 471 -11.56 -12.60 0.14
CA ASN A 471 -12.26 -12.78 1.40
C ASN A 471 -12.82 -14.22 1.55
N PHE A 472 -13.36 -14.76 0.46
CA PHE A 472 -13.83 -16.16 0.45
C PHE A 472 -12.69 -17.17 0.65
N ILE A 473 -11.54 -16.97 -0.01
CA ILE A 473 -10.36 -17.84 0.14
C ILE A 473 -9.81 -17.75 1.56
N VAL A 474 -9.63 -16.55 2.10
CA VAL A 474 -9.11 -16.31 3.45
C VAL A 474 -10.02 -16.99 4.48
N GLN A 475 -11.33 -16.78 4.42
CA GLN A 475 -12.28 -17.34 5.37
C GLN A 475 -12.38 -18.88 5.34
N ASN A 476 -12.20 -19.49 4.15
CA ASN A 476 -12.42 -20.92 3.99
C ASN A 476 -11.14 -21.77 3.91
N VAL A 477 -9.99 -21.17 3.59
CA VAL A 477 -8.74 -21.91 3.34
C VAL A 477 -7.69 -21.65 4.41
N ALA A 478 -7.61 -20.43 4.95
CA ALA A 478 -6.55 -20.06 5.90
C ALA A 478 -6.82 -20.50 7.36
N GLY A 479 -8.08 -20.82 7.72
CA GLY A 479 -8.46 -21.16 9.09
C GLY A 479 -8.37 -19.96 10.06
N GLU A 480 -8.89 -20.12 11.28
CA GLU A 480 -8.93 -19.02 12.26
C GLU A 480 -7.51 -18.56 12.69
N ASP A 481 -6.54 -19.46 12.73
CA ASP A 481 -5.16 -19.16 13.18
C ASP A 481 -4.26 -18.57 12.08
N GLY A 482 -4.60 -18.76 10.81
CA GLY A 482 -3.80 -18.29 9.66
C GLY A 482 -4.30 -17.00 9.00
N THR A 483 -5.51 -16.57 9.34
CA THR A 483 -6.16 -15.41 8.72
C THR A 483 -5.41 -14.11 8.96
N GLY A 484 -4.92 -13.88 10.17
CA GLY A 484 -4.20 -12.65 10.51
C GLY A 484 -2.96 -12.44 9.66
N ALA A 485 -2.03 -13.40 9.67
CA ALA A 485 -0.74 -13.27 8.97
C ALA A 485 -0.86 -13.22 7.43
N VAL A 486 -1.81 -13.96 6.84
CA VAL A 486 -2.01 -13.97 5.38
C VAL A 486 -2.72 -12.70 4.91
N VAL A 487 -3.69 -12.18 5.67
CA VAL A 487 -4.39 -10.92 5.36
C VAL A 487 -3.46 -9.75 5.56
N GLU A 488 -2.65 -9.76 6.60
CA GLU A 488 -1.70 -8.71 6.94
C GLU A 488 -0.53 -8.64 5.94
N PHE A 489 -0.05 -9.81 5.47
CA PHE A 489 1.01 -9.88 4.44
C PHE A 489 0.52 -9.46 3.05
N TYR A 490 -0.73 -9.74 2.72
CA TYR A 490 -1.35 -9.36 1.46
C TYR A 490 -2.55 -8.44 1.74
N ASP A 491 -2.30 -7.18 2.06
CA ASP A 491 -3.38 -6.19 2.08
C ASP A 491 -3.90 -5.94 0.66
N PHE A 492 -4.70 -6.91 0.17
CA PHE A 492 -5.35 -6.81 -1.14
C PHE A 492 -6.41 -5.70 -1.20
N HIS A 493 -6.81 -5.14 -0.06
CA HIS A 493 -7.74 -4.02 0.00
C HIS A 493 -7.05 -2.72 -0.44
N GLY A 494 -5.77 -2.55 -0.09
CA GLY A 494 -4.94 -1.43 -0.53
C GLY A 494 -4.39 -1.56 -1.96
N LEU A 495 -4.45 -2.76 -2.57
CA LEU A 495 -3.93 -2.98 -3.91
C LEU A 495 -4.85 -2.38 -4.98
N VAL A 496 -4.49 -1.23 -5.50
CA VAL A 496 -5.23 -0.61 -6.61
C VAL A 496 -4.86 -1.29 -7.92
N VAL A 497 -5.77 -2.11 -8.45
CA VAL A 497 -5.65 -2.71 -9.79
C VAL A 497 -6.51 -1.89 -10.76
N PRO A 498 -5.92 -0.99 -11.56
CA PRO A 498 -6.68 -0.11 -12.42
C PRO A 498 -7.29 -0.88 -13.60
N TYR A 499 -8.51 -0.49 -13.99
CA TYR A 499 -9.13 -1.01 -15.20
C TYR A 499 -8.42 -0.50 -16.46
N PRO A 500 -8.53 -1.20 -17.61
CA PRO A 500 -7.88 -0.80 -18.86
C PRO A 500 -8.21 0.62 -19.35
N TRP A 501 -9.37 1.14 -18.98
CA TRP A 501 -9.79 2.51 -19.32
C TRP A 501 -9.31 3.57 -18.33
N GLN A 502 -8.76 3.18 -17.18
CA GLN A 502 -8.24 4.07 -16.16
C GLN A 502 -6.71 4.25 -16.28
N SER A 503 -6.01 3.21 -16.76
CA SER A 503 -4.55 3.23 -16.90
C SER A 503 -4.12 2.80 -18.30
N PRO A 504 -3.29 3.62 -18.98
CA PRO A 504 -2.73 3.24 -20.29
C PRO A 504 -1.85 1.98 -20.19
N GLU A 505 -1.16 1.78 -19.07
CA GLU A 505 -0.30 0.61 -18.85
C GLU A 505 -1.11 -0.69 -18.77
N THR A 506 -2.28 -0.65 -18.13
CA THR A 506 -3.19 -1.80 -18.07
C THR A 506 -3.78 -2.08 -19.45
N LEU A 507 -4.13 -1.04 -20.20
CA LEU A 507 -4.61 -1.20 -21.58
C LEU A 507 -3.56 -1.85 -22.47
N GLU A 508 -2.29 -1.44 -22.36
CA GLU A 508 -1.18 -2.05 -23.09
C GLU A 508 -1.06 -3.55 -22.81
N VAL A 509 -1.21 -3.97 -21.53
CA VAL A 509 -1.19 -5.40 -21.15
C VAL A 509 -2.32 -6.16 -21.85
N PHE A 510 -3.55 -5.65 -21.83
CA PHE A 510 -4.68 -6.28 -22.50
C PHE A 510 -4.46 -6.41 -24.00
N LEU A 511 -3.99 -5.35 -24.65
CA LEU A 511 -3.71 -5.34 -26.10
C LEU A 511 -2.55 -6.27 -26.47
N LEU A 512 -1.44 -6.24 -25.71
CA LEU A 512 -0.26 -7.05 -25.98
C LEU A 512 -0.58 -8.54 -25.87
N PHE A 513 -1.17 -8.99 -24.77
CA PHE A 513 -1.50 -10.40 -24.57
C PHE A 513 -2.66 -10.86 -25.45
N GLY A 514 -3.61 -9.97 -25.74
CA GLY A 514 -4.67 -10.26 -26.70
C GLY A 514 -4.12 -10.47 -28.10
N LEU A 515 -3.25 -9.58 -28.57
CA LEU A 515 -2.59 -9.70 -29.88
C LEU A 515 -1.71 -10.96 -29.95
N PHE A 516 -0.92 -11.22 -28.91
CA PHE A 516 -0.09 -12.42 -28.79
C PHE A 516 -0.93 -13.70 -28.88
N ALA A 517 -2.05 -13.78 -28.18
CA ALA A 517 -2.95 -14.93 -28.22
C ALA A 517 -3.55 -15.15 -29.61
N VAL A 518 -3.99 -14.09 -30.30
CA VAL A 518 -4.53 -14.17 -31.66
C VAL A 518 -3.46 -14.63 -32.63
N ILE A 519 -2.23 -14.14 -32.55
CA ILE A 519 -1.09 -14.56 -33.37
C ILE A 519 -0.80 -16.04 -33.14
N ILE A 520 -0.65 -16.47 -31.90
CA ILE A 520 -0.35 -17.87 -31.56
C ILE A 520 -1.48 -18.79 -32.02
N ALA A 521 -2.74 -18.42 -31.83
CA ALA A 521 -3.87 -19.22 -32.31
C ALA A 521 -3.90 -19.34 -33.81
N THR A 522 -3.57 -18.29 -34.54
CA THR A 522 -3.46 -18.29 -35.99
C THR A 522 -2.31 -19.19 -36.46
N LEU A 523 -1.14 -19.10 -35.82
CA LEU A 523 0.03 -19.94 -36.10
C LEU A 523 -0.23 -21.41 -35.78
N ALA A 524 -0.93 -21.71 -34.69
CA ALA A 524 -1.35 -23.07 -34.34
C ALA A 524 -2.22 -23.72 -35.40
N GLY A 525 -2.98 -22.90 -36.17
CA GLY A 525 -3.75 -23.34 -37.33
C GLY A 525 -2.91 -23.75 -38.55
N LEU A 526 -1.62 -23.38 -38.63
CA LEU A 526 -0.75 -23.69 -39.75
C LEU A 526 -0.48 -25.21 -39.93
N LEU A 527 -0.28 -25.94 -38.82
CA LEU A 527 -0.05 -27.39 -38.86
C LEU A 527 -1.25 -28.16 -39.44
N PRO A 528 -2.49 -27.94 -38.93
CA PRO A 528 -3.68 -28.53 -39.57
C PRO A 528 -3.90 -28.06 -40.99
N ALA A 529 -3.65 -26.78 -41.27
CA ALA A 529 -3.76 -26.21 -42.63
C ALA A 529 -2.82 -26.88 -43.62
N TRP A 530 -1.56 -27.10 -43.23
CA TRP A 530 -0.57 -27.79 -44.07
C TRP A 530 -0.97 -29.26 -44.35
N LYS A 531 -1.47 -29.96 -43.31
CA LYS A 531 -1.97 -31.35 -43.49
C LYS A 531 -3.19 -31.40 -44.38
N ALA A 532 -4.15 -30.51 -44.21
CA ALA A 532 -5.34 -30.41 -45.06
C ALA A 532 -4.99 -30.11 -46.52
N ALA A 533 -4.03 -29.21 -46.77
CA ALA A 533 -3.58 -28.83 -48.13
C ALA A 533 -2.84 -29.96 -48.87
N ARG A 534 -2.32 -30.97 -48.14
CA ARG A 534 -1.61 -32.13 -48.75
C ARG A 534 -2.46 -33.38 -48.90
N LEU A 535 -3.73 -33.34 -48.49
CA LEU A 535 -4.64 -34.46 -48.69
C LEU A 535 -4.82 -34.74 -50.18
N LYS A 536 -4.61 -36.01 -50.61
CA LYS A 536 -4.86 -36.46 -51.97
C LYS A 536 -6.34 -36.77 -52.15
N PRO A 537 -7.01 -36.23 -53.18
CA PRO A 537 -8.45 -36.44 -53.39
C PRO A 537 -8.83 -37.92 -53.46
N ALA A 538 -7.99 -38.76 -54.12
CA ALA A 538 -8.24 -40.20 -54.27
C ALA A 538 -8.20 -40.94 -52.90
N GLU A 539 -7.30 -40.60 -52.00
CA GLU A 539 -7.18 -41.17 -50.65
C GLU A 539 -8.31 -40.69 -49.75
N ALA A 540 -8.67 -39.39 -49.82
CA ALA A 540 -9.71 -38.76 -49.04
C ALA A 540 -11.13 -39.27 -49.34
N LEU A 541 -11.37 -39.69 -50.58
CA LEU A 541 -12.66 -40.26 -51.03
C LEU A 541 -12.76 -41.77 -50.80
N ARG A 542 -11.62 -42.47 -50.61
CA ARG A 542 -11.54 -43.94 -50.38
C ARG A 542 -11.57 -44.33 -48.88
N SER A 543 -11.32 -43.36 -47.97
CA SER A 543 -11.40 -43.61 -46.51
C SER A 543 -12.85 -43.79 -46.11
N GLU A 544 -13.27 -45.03 -45.81
CA GLU A 544 -14.47 -45.37 -45.09
C GLU A 544 -14.30 -45.05 -43.61
#